data_cae8ab0e14802ef15ab1ab83899c7733
#
_entry.id   cae8ab0e14802ef15ab1ab83899c7733
#
_cell.length_a   1.000
_cell.length_b   1.000
_cell.length_c   1.000
_cell.angle_alpha   90.00
_cell.angle_beta   90.00
_cell.angle_gamma   90.00
#
_symmetry.space_group_name_H-M   'P 1'
#
loop_
_entity.id
_entity.type
_entity.pdbx_description
1 polymer ?
#
loop_
_entity_poly.entity_id
_entity_poly.type
_entity_poly.pdbx_seq_one_letter_code
_entity_poly.pdbx_strand_id
1 'polypeptide(L)'
;MLSKATVTLYEDVQEFCVAELVDDASLAACGALHVMWEDLAEIRTVAVVPDRQGLGIGHAIVDELLARARVLGVRRVFCLTFAVDFFARHGFQPISGTPVAAEVYSELLRSYDEGVAEFLDLERVKPNTLGNTRMLLRLLPER
;
A
#
# COMPACT_ATOMS: atom_id res chain seq x y z
N MET A 1 3.30 9.98 2.92
CA MET A 1 3.69 9.40 1.61
C MET A 1 5.14 9.76 1.34
N LEU A 2 5.95 8.77 0.99
CA LEU A 2 7.35 8.99 0.66
C LEU A 2 7.48 9.59 -0.73
N SER A 3 8.48 10.44 -0.93
CA SER A 3 8.78 11.04 -2.23
C SER A 3 9.26 9.97 -3.21
N LYS A 4 8.80 10.07 -4.46
CA LYS A 4 9.18 9.15 -5.54
C LYS A 4 9.69 9.91 -6.75
N ALA A 5 10.65 9.33 -7.45
CA ALA A 5 11.08 9.86 -8.75
C ALA A 5 9.94 9.73 -9.77
N THR A 6 9.83 10.72 -10.66
CA THR A 6 8.78 10.74 -11.70
C THR A 6 8.82 9.50 -12.59
N VAL A 7 10.01 9.02 -12.92
CA VAL A 7 10.16 7.80 -13.73
C VAL A 7 9.54 6.59 -13.04
N THR A 8 9.67 6.48 -11.72
CA THR A 8 9.07 5.39 -10.94
C THR A 8 7.56 5.42 -11.04
N LEU A 9 6.95 6.60 -11.01
CA LEU A 9 5.49 6.73 -11.16
C LEU A 9 5.02 6.25 -12.54
N TYR A 10 5.77 6.56 -13.60
CA TYR A 10 5.45 6.06 -14.93
C TYR A 10 5.61 4.55 -15.04
N GLU A 11 6.66 4.00 -14.46
CA GLU A 11 6.89 2.55 -14.47
C GLU A 11 5.78 1.78 -13.74
N ASP A 12 5.23 2.37 -12.68
CA ASP A 12 4.23 1.76 -11.80
C ASP A 12 2.80 2.21 -12.10
N VAL A 13 2.56 2.94 -13.19
CA VAL A 13 1.26 3.59 -13.44
C VAL A 13 0.09 2.61 -13.47
N GLN A 14 0.31 1.39 -13.91
CA GLN A 14 -0.75 0.37 -13.98
C GLN A 14 -1.22 -0.10 -12.60
N GLU A 15 -0.46 0.16 -11.56
CA GLU A 15 -0.81 -0.19 -10.18
C GLU A 15 -1.81 0.77 -9.54
N PHE A 16 -2.03 1.93 -10.17
CA PHE A 16 -2.84 3.00 -9.58
C PHE A 16 -4.32 2.83 -9.86
N CYS A 17 -5.13 3.27 -8.90
CA CYS A 17 -6.52 3.67 -9.13
C CYS A 17 -6.69 5.12 -8.68
N VAL A 18 -7.70 5.76 -9.25
CA VAL A 18 -7.99 7.17 -8.97
C VAL A 18 -9.47 7.33 -8.69
N ALA A 19 -9.80 8.38 -7.92
CA ALA A 19 -11.18 8.85 -7.75
C ALA A 19 -11.32 10.20 -8.45
N GLU A 20 -12.31 10.30 -9.33
CA GLU A 20 -12.66 11.54 -10.02
C GLU A 20 -13.98 12.06 -9.48
N LEU A 21 -14.13 13.39 -9.43
CA LEU A 21 -15.41 14.00 -9.09
C LEU A 21 -16.38 13.86 -10.26
N VAL A 22 -17.63 13.50 -9.96
CA VAL A 22 -18.65 13.28 -10.99
C VAL A 22 -18.93 14.55 -11.79
N ASP A 23 -18.90 15.71 -11.14
CA ASP A 23 -19.35 16.97 -11.73
C ASP A 23 -18.39 17.52 -12.78
N ASP A 24 -17.07 17.40 -12.57
CA ASP A 24 -16.08 18.04 -13.44
C ASP A 24 -14.92 17.10 -13.83
N ALA A 25 -15.00 15.82 -13.45
CA ALA A 25 -13.97 14.82 -13.71
C ALA A 25 -12.58 15.19 -13.17
N SER A 26 -12.52 16.13 -12.20
CA SER A 26 -11.26 16.48 -11.56
C SER A 26 -10.79 15.34 -10.65
N LEU A 27 -9.48 15.18 -10.55
CA LEU A 27 -8.86 14.15 -9.72
C LEU A 27 -9.01 14.50 -8.25
N ALA A 28 -9.62 13.62 -7.47
CA ALA A 28 -9.84 13.82 -6.03
C ALA A 28 -8.87 12.99 -5.18
N ALA A 29 -8.48 11.81 -5.64
CA ALA A 29 -7.63 10.91 -4.87
C ALA A 29 -6.94 9.89 -5.77
N CYS A 30 -5.91 9.26 -5.23
CA CYS A 30 -5.24 8.12 -5.87
C CYS A 30 -4.79 7.11 -4.83
N GLY A 31 -4.40 5.94 -5.30
CA GLY A 31 -3.74 4.91 -4.51
C GLY A 31 -3.21 3.84 -5.44
N ALA A 32 -2.28 3.04 -4.95
CA ALA A 32 -1.65 1.99 -5.74
C ALA A 32 -1.55 0.68 -4.97
N LEU A 33 -1.64 -0.43 -5.71
CA LEU A 33 -1.40 -1.77 -5.20
C LEU A 33 -0.19 -2.35 -5.93
N HIS A 34 0.85 -2.67 -5.16
CA HIS A 34 2.09 -3.25 -5.70
C HIS A 34 2.24 -4.68 -5.22
N VAL A 35 2.25 -5.63 -6.15
CA VAL A 35 2.46 -7.04 -5.81
C VAL A 35 3.93 -7.28 -5.48
N MET A 36 4.20 -7.87 -4.30
CA MET A 36 5.54 -8.15 -3.84
C MET A 36 5.88 -9.64 -3.89
N TRP A 37 4.88 -10.50 -3.73
CA TRP A 37 4.99 -11.95 -3.80
C TRP A 37 3.65 -12.54 -4.22
N GLU A 38 3.59 -13.84 -4.46
CA GLU A 38 2.35 -14.49 -4.96
C GLU A 38 1.13 -14.24 -4.09
N ASP A 39 1.34 -14.05 -2.77
CA ASP A 39 0.25 -13.84 -1.80
C ASP A 39 0.37 -12.53 -1.02
N LEU A 40 1.27 -11.63 -1.43
CA LEU A 40 1.62 -10.43 -0.69
C LEU A 40 1.66 -9.22 -1.62
N ALA A 41 1.00 -8.15 -1.22
CA ALA A 41 1.04 -6.86 -1.92
C ALA A 41 1.11 -5.71 -0.93
N GLU A 42 1.46 -4.54 -1.41
CA GLU A 42 1.47 -3.31 -0.62
C GLU A 42 0.45 -2.32 -1.18
N ILE A 43 -0.34 -1.71 -0.29
CA ILE A 43 -1.08 -0.48 -0.60
C ILE A 43 -0.14 0.68 -0.33
N ARG A 44 0.09 1.51 -1.34
CA ARG A 44 1.00 2.65 -1.29
C ARG A 44 0.43 3.86 -2.01
N THR A 45 1.00 5.02 -1.74
CA THR A 45 0.72 6.26 -2.48
C THR A 45 -0.75 6.66 -2.40
N VAL A 46 -1.42 6.36 -1.28
CA VAL A 46 -2.80 6.80 -1.03
C VAL A 46 -2.78 8.29 -0.67
N ALA A 47 -3.47 9.08 -1.45
CA ALA A 47 -3.54 10.53 -1.24
C ALA A 47 -4.89 11.06 -1.69
N VAL A 48 -5.42 12.01 -0.93
CA VAL A 48 -6.68 12.73 -1.22
C VAL A 48 -6.33 14.21 -1.29
N VAL A 49 -6.85 14.91 -2.29
CA VAL A 49 -6.63 16.37 -2.40
C VAL A 49 -7.15 17.06 -1.14
N PRO A 50 -6.46 18.14 -0.66
CA PRO A 50 -6.74 18.71 0.67
C PRO A 50 -8.20 19.16 0.88
N ASP A 51 -8.84 19.74 -0.12
CA ASP A 51 -10.22 20.23 -0.02
C ASP A 51 -11.28 19.14 -0.14
N ARG A 52 -10.88 17.88 -0.34
CA ARG A 52 -11.77 16.72 -0.42
C ARG A 52 -11.54 15.70 0.68
N GLN A 53 -10.68 16.01 1.64
CA GLN A 53 -10.46 15.14 2.80
C GLN A 53 -11.68 15.12 3.72
N GLY A 54 -11.84 14.03 4.47
CA GLY A 54 -12.96 13.89 5.41
C GLY A 54 -14.28 13.46 4.79
N LEU A 55 -14.31 13.12 3.49
CA LEU A 55 -15.52 12.73 2.75
C LEU A 55 -15.60 11.22 2.48
N GLY A 56 -14.66 10.43 3.01
CA GLY A 56 -14.63 8.99 2.79
C GLY A 56 -13.98 8.54 1.49
N ILE A 57 -13.41 9.45 0.70
CA ILE A 57 -12.79 9.13 -0.59
C ILE A 57 -11.57 8.24 -0.42
N GLY A 58 -10.72 8.50 0.57
CA GLY A 58 -9.57 7.64 0.88
C GLY A 58 -9.97 6.23 1.23
N HIS A 59 -11.05 6.05 1.98
CA HIS A 59 -11.60 4.72 2.29
C HIS A 59 -12.07 4.00 1.02
N ALA A 60 -12.72 4.72 0.10
CA ALA A 60 -13.14 4.15 -1.18
C ALA A 60 -11.95 3.69 -2.03
N ILE A 61 -10.85 4.45 -2.03
CA ILE A 61 -9.60 4.04 -2.70
C ILE A 61 -9.07 2.74 -2.09
N VAL A 62 -8.97 2.66 -0.77
CA VAL A 62 -8.47 1.44 -0.11
C VAL A 62 -9.39 0.26 -0.38
N ASP A 63 -10.71 0.44 -0.31
CA ASP A 63 -11.68 -0.63 -0.64
C ASP A 63 -11.46 -1.16 -2.06
N GLU A 64 -11.25 -0.29 -3.04
CA GLU A 64 -10.99 -0.69 -4.43
C GLU A 64 -9.68 -1.46 -4.56
N LEU A 65 -8.62 -1.00 -3.90
CA LEU A 65 -7.33 -1.69 -3.93
C LEU A 65 -7.42 -3.07 -3.25
N LEU A 66 -8.17 -3.20 -2.17
CA LEU A 66 -8.39 -4.49 -1.51
C LEU A 66 -9.21 -5.43 -2.40
N ALA A 67 -10.19 -4.91 -3.13
CA ALA A 67 -10.94 -5.71 -4.10
C ALA A 67 -10.02 -6.24 -5.21
N ARG A 68 -9.12 -5.40 -5.73
CA ARG A 68 -8.11 -5.82 -6.71
C ARG A 68 -7.17 -6.88 -6.15
N ALA A 69 -6.75 -6.75 -4.91
CA ALA A 69 -5.90 -7.72 -4.24
C ALA A 69 -6.58 -9.09 -4.18
N ARG A 70 -7.88 -9.12 -3.86
CA ARG A 70 -8.65 -10.37 -3.83
C ARG A 70 -8.74 -11.02 -5.21
N VAL A 71 -9.01 -10.22 -6.25
CA VAL A 71 -9.07 -10.73 -7.63
C VAL A 71 -7.74 -11.34 -8.05
N LEU A 72 -6.60 -10.74 -7.64
CA LEU A 72 -5.26 -11.25 -7.94
C LEU A 72 -4.88 -12.49 -7.12
N GLY A 73 -5.67 -12.84 -6.09
CA GLY A 73 -5.34 -13.94 -5.21
C GLY A 73 -4.37 -13.58 -4.09
N VAL A 74 -4.14 -12.29 -3.86
CA VAL A 74 -3.32 -11.82 -2.74
C VAL A 74 -4.06 -12.06 -1.43
N ARG A 75 -3.36 -12.59 -0.43
CA ARG A 75 -3.93 -12.91 0.87
C ARG A 75 -3.47 -11.99 1.99
N ARG A 76 -2.38 -11.28 1.79
CA ARG A 76 -1.82 -10.36 2.78
C ARG A 76 -1.49 -9.04 2.11
N VAL A 77 -1.87 -7.96 2.76
CA VAL A 77 -1.62 -6.61 2.26
C VAL A 77 -0.87 -5.82 3.32
N PHE A 78 0.27 -5.27 2.92
CA PHE A 78 1.15 -4.46 3.75
C PHE A 78 0.91 -2.99 3.47
N CYS A 79 1.13 -2.14 4.46
CA CYS A 79 1.30 -0.70 4.27
C CYS A 79 2.25 -0.11 5.30
N LEU A 80 2.84 1.02 4.95
CA LEU A 80 3.63 1.85 5.84
C LEU A 80 2.94 3.20 5.96
N THR A 81 2.58 3.62 7.17
CA THR A 81 1.71 4.78 7.32
C THR A 81 1.89 5.55 8.64
N PHE A 82 1.62 6.86 8.59
CA PHE A 82 1.35 7.65 9.78
C PHE A 82 -0.13 7.53 10.22
N ALA A 83 -1.02 7.17 9.30
CA ALA A 83 -2.47 7.15 9.52
C ALA A 83 -2.94 5.79 10.04
N VAL A 84 -2.46 5.41 11.22
CA VAL A 84 -2.72 4.10 11.82
C VAL A 84 -4.23 3.85 11.98
N ASP A 85 -4.96 4.84 12.50
CA ASP A 85 -6.41 4.68 12.73
C ASP A 85 -7.18 4.51 11.43
N PHE A 86 -6.76 5.21 10.37
CA PHE A 86 -7.36 5.07 9.04
C PHE A 86 -7.27 3.64 8.53
N PHE A 87 -6.08 3.05 8.58
CA PHE A 87 -5.87 1.68 8.10
C PHE A 87 -6.44 0.65 9.07
N ALA A 88 -6.42 0.93 10.38
CA ALA A 88 -7.04 0.02 11.36
C ALA A 88 -8.52 -0.19 11.10
N ARG A 89 -9.24 0.81 10.59
CA ARG A 89 -10.66 0.68 10.21
C ARG A 89 -10.89 -0.33 9.09
N HIS A 90 -9.86 -0.59 8.27
CA HIS A 90 -9.92 -1.61 7.22
C HIS A 90 -9.43 -2.98 7.70
N GLY A 91 -9.07 -3.10 8.97
CA GLY A 91 -8.62 -4.36 9.57
C GLY A 91 -7.10 -4.54 9.61
N PHE A 92 -6.33 -3.55 9.17
CA PHE A 92 -4.86 -3.59 9.28
C PHE A 92 -4.42 -3.55 10.73
N GLN A 93 -3.37 -4.30 11.04
CA GLN A 93 -2.76 -4.32 12.39
C GLN A 93 -1.27 -4.04 12.29
N PRO A 94 -0.70 -3.32 13.28
CA PRO A 94 0.76 -3.12 13.31
C PRO A 94 1.50 -4.46 13.37
N ILE A 95 2.64 -4.50 12.69
CA ILE A 95 3.54 -5.67 12.74
C ILE A 95 4.94 -5.27 13.22
N SER A 96 5.61 -6.24 13.86
CA SER A 96 7.04 -6.23 14.08
C SER A 96 7.63 -7.46 13.39
N GLY A 97 8.86 -7.36 12.90
CA GLY A 97 9.46 -8.45 12.12
C GLY A 97 8.88 -8.56 10.71
N THR A 98 9.18 -9.67 10.05
CA THR A 98 8.80 -9.91 8.65
C THR A 98 8.17 -11.29 8.53
N PRO A 99 6.83 -11.37 8.37
CA PRO A 99 6.09 -12.64 8.44
C PRO A 99 6.14 -13.41 7.11
N VAL A 100 7.34 -13.83 6.69
CA VAL A 100 7.55 -14.68 5.51
C VAL A 100 8.57 -15.77 5.82
N ALA A 101 8.51 -16.86 5.04
CA ALA A 101 9.49 -17.93 5.13
C ALA A 101 10.88 -17.44 4.69
N ALA A 102 11.94 -18.10 5.18
CA ALA A 102 13.31 -17.68 4.91
C ALA A 102 13.63 -17.63 3.41
N GLU A 103 13.09 -18.54 2.62
CA GLU A 103 13.29 -18.60 1.17
C GLU A 103 12.65 -17.39 0.49
N VAL A 104 11.46 -16.98 0.93
CA VAL A 104 10.76 -15.81 0.41
C VAL A 104 11.51 -14.54 0.79
N TYR A 105 11.98 -14.44 2.03
CA TYR A 105 12.80 -13.33 2.49
C TYR A 105 14.03 -13.13 1.60
N SER A 106 14.74 -14.22 1.33
CA SER A 106 15.95 -14.18 0.48
C SER A 106 15.64 -13.70 -0.95
N GLU A 107 14.52 -14.12 -1.52
CA GLU A 107 14.12 -13.65 -2.85
C GLU A 107 13.73 -12.17 -2.81
N LEU A 108 12.98 -11.73 -1.80
CA LEU A 108 12.58 -10.32 -1.66
C LEU A 108 13.77 -9.37 -1.51
N LEU A 109 14.88 -9.83 -0.90
CA LEU A 109 16.10 -9.04 -0.79
C LEU A 109 16.68 -8.64 -2.16
N ARG A 110 16.33 -9.33 -3.23
CA ARG A 110 16.77 -9.03 -4.59
C ARG A 110 16.01 -7.89 -5.24
N SER A 111 14.90 -7.45 -4.63
CA SER A 111 14.10 -6.36 -5.15
C SER A 111 14.80 -5.01 -4.95
N TYR A 112 14.68 -4.12 -5.93
CA TYR A 112 15.09 -2.72 -5.81
C TYR A 112 13.97 -1.82 -5.27
N ASP A 113 12.77 -2.36 -5.07
CA ASP A 113 11.61 -1.60 -4.64
C ASP A 113 11.74 -1.15 -3.17
N GLU A 114 11.49 0.13 -2.92
CA GLU A 114 11.59 0.70 -1.56
C GLU A 114 10.54 0.11 -0.61
N GLY A 115 9.32 -0.13 -1.09
CA GLY A 115 8.27 -0.74 -0.28
C GLY A 115 8.61 -2.17 0.16
N VAL A 116 9.26 -2.94 -0.70
CA VAL A 116 9.77 -4.27 -0.33
C VAL A 116 10.81 -4.13 0.79
N ALA A 117 11.75 -3.18 0.68
CA ALA A 117 12.74 -2.93 1.72
C ALA A 117 12.08 -2.53 3.05
N GLU A 118 11.02 -1.74 3.01
CA GLU A 118 10.24 -1.35 4.19
C GLU A 118 9.53 -2.55 4.83
N PHE A 119 8.95 -3.44 4.00
CA PHE A 119 8.35 -4.68 4.47
C PHE A 119 9.38 -5.58 5.15
N LEU A 120 10.57 -5.69 4.59
CA LEU A 120 11.68 -6.47 5.15
C LEU A 120 12.33 -5.80 6.36
N ASP A 121 11.95 -4.56 6.68
CA ASP A 121 12.48 -3.79 7.81
C ASP A 121 14.00 -3.56 7.71
N LEU A 122 14.48 -3.29 6.49
CA LEU A 122 15.90 -3.09 6.22
C LEU A 122 16.40 -1.75 6.76
N GLU A 123 17.64 -1.72 7.25
CA GLU A 123 18.25 -0.52 7.85
C GLU A 123 18.34 0.65 6.86
N ARG A 124 18.56 0.40 5.57
CA ARG A 124 18.73 1.45 4.56
C ARG A 124 17.52 2.36 4.39
N VAL A 125 16.32 1.88 4.70
CA VAL A 125 15.09 2.68 4.54
C VAL A 125 14.61 3.31 5.85
N LYS A 126 15.17 2.93 6.99
CA LYS A 126 14.72 3.44 8.29
C LYS A 126 14.78 4.96 8.44
N PRO A 127 15.77 5.68 7.90
CA PRO A 127 15.74 7.15 7.97
C PRO A 127 14.51 7.78 7.30
N ASN A 128 13.97 7.12 6.27
CA ASN A 128 12.78 7.59 5.54
C ASN A 128 11.46 7.13 6.18
N THR A 129 11.54 6.19 7.13
CA THR A 129 10.35 5.56 7.73
C THR A 129 10.11 5.98 9.17
N LEU A 130 10.91 6.92 9.70
CA LEU A 130 10.78 7.39 11.07
C LEU A 130 9.36 7.91 11.34
N GLY A 131 8.75 7.40 12.42
CA GLY A 131 7.39 7.76 12.82
C GLY A 131 6.28 7.04 12.06
N ASN A 132 6.60 6.32 10.99
CA ASN A 132 5.62 5.47 10.29
C ASN A 132 5.46 4.13 11.01
N THR A 133 4.28 3.55 10.87
CA THR A 133 3.96 2.21 11.40
C THR A 133 3.83 1.25 10.23
N ARG A 134 4.47 0.08 10.36
CA ARG A 134 4.31 -1.03 9.43
C ARG A 134 3.06 -1.80 9.84
N MET A 135 2.13 -1.99 8.90
CA MET A 135 0.85 -2.64 9.17
C MET A 135 0.57 -3.73 8.14
N LEU A 136 -0.20 -4.72 8.55
CA LEU A 136 -0.56 -5.86 7.70
C LEU A 136 -2.04 -6.20 7.88
N LEU A 137 -2.70 -6.49 6.76
CA LEU A 137 -4.04 -7.03 6.70
C LEU A 137 -3.99 -8.43 6.10
N ARG A 138 -4.67 -9.39 6.74
CA ARG A 138 -4.89 -10.72 6.19
C ARG A 138 -6.27 -10.76 5.56
N LEU A 139 -6.32 -11.01 4.25
CA LEU A 139 -7.57 -11.13 3.52
C LEU A 139 -8.12 -12.54 3.72
N LEU A 140 -9.42 -12.62 4.05
CA LEU A 140 -10.09 -13.90 4.13
C LEU A 140 -10.34 -14.43 2.71
N PRO A 141 -10.21 -15.76 2.48
CA PRO A 141 -10.58 -16.35 1.20
C PRO A 141 -12.06 -16.07 0.89
N GLU A 142 -12.35 -15.69 -0.36
CA GLU A 142 -13.75 -15.63 -0.81
C GLU A 142 -14.33 -17.06 -0.87
N ARG A 143 -15.55 -17.17 -0.44
CA ARG A 143 -16.29 -18.45 -0.50
C ARG A 143 -17.06 -18.56 -1.81
#